data_21b67c411e8f59f2b7dc61fcb452d019
#
_entry.id   21b67c411e8f59f2b7dc61fcb452d019
#
_cell.length_a   1.000
_cell.length_b   1.000
_cell.length_c   1.000
_cell.angle_alpha   90.00
_cell.angle_beta   90.00
_cell.angle_gamma   90.00
#
_symmetry.space_group_name_H-M   'P 1'
#
loop_
_entity.id
_entity.type
_entity.pdbx_description
1 polymer ?
#
loop_
_entity_poly.entity_id
_entity_poly.type
_entity_poly.pdbx_seq_one_letter_code
_entity_poly.pdbx_strand_id
1 'polypeptide(L)'
;MKKIIIFKNDRIGDLIPSVPAINLIIDKNKDKKVVIYLSEINYKMKFLFDKKNVEVISVKYKLSLKNRICIFYFFFRTKISKVYILRPKNFFFLLPLVFFFKKIKFNGLCLDGTNNYKRPNNFLRKFLTKFVINDRGTLKKRISREMLQLNLVNNDSKIFLEENYDFNLSSILKKILPGNYCLIHYKKIMFEDLEWGRDGLSKIINEILKYYQNVVLINDIEPSNDNIFFKNEYNWYDFKKEKYEKNNSKILYLENIDGQDLFNAIKFSKKTIACHGTITLLGNLIKVPILDMFYCKIKNKDDYHSYKNSFHEHMPNHNNYDFIIPSKNIKKTIRKMKFSLERDI
;
A
#
# COMPACT_ATOMS: atom_id res chain seq x y z
N MET A 1 -26.65 8.37 17.59
CA MET A 1 -25.66 8.99 16.67
C MET A 1 -25.70 8.26 15.32
N LYS A 2 -25.73 8.99 14.18
CA LYS A 2 -25.68 8.38 12.83
C LYS A 2 -24.28 7.89 12.55
N LYS A 3 -24.14 6.75 11.86
CA LYS A 3 -22.84 6.18 11.48
C LYS A 3 -22.52 6.38 10.00
N ILE A 4 -21.24 6.45 9.69
CA ILE A 4 -20.65 6.34 8.34
C ILE A 4 -20.01 4.96 8.24
N ILE A 5 -20.23 4.27 7.13
CA ILE A 5 -19.65 2.93 6.90
C ILE A 5 -18.69 2.99 5.72
N ILE A 6 -17.53 2.37 5.86
CA ILE A 6 -16.52 2.27 4.80
C ILE A 6 -16.16 0.80 4.60
N PHE A 7 -16.28 0.32 3.36
CA PHE A 7 -15.83 -1.02 2.96
C PHE A 7 -14.53 -0.94 2.17
N LYS A 8 -13.45 -1.46 2.75
CA LYS A 8 -12.11 -1.53 2.15
C LYS A 8 -11.41 -2.84 2.51
N ASN A 9 -12.06 -3.96 2.27
CA ASN A 9 -11.60 -5.29 2.59
C ASN A 9 -10.86 -5.97 1.42
N ASP A 10 -9.79 -5.36 0.91
CA ASP A 10 -8.90 -5.88 -0.12
C ASP A 10 -7.47 -6.14 0.39
N ARG A 11 -6.46 -6.04 -0.45
CA ARG A 11 -5.05 -6.23 -0.08
C ARG A 11 -4.42 -4.92 0.41
N ILE A 12 -3.31 -5.01 1.13
CA ILE A 12 -2.59 -3.83 1.68
C ILE A 12 -2.25 -2.84 0.57
N GLY A 13 -1.67 -3.30 -0.54
CA GLY A 13 -1.34 -2.43 -1.67
C GLY A 13 -2.55 -1.70 -2.28
N ASP A 14 -3.75 -2.28 -2.20
CA ASP A 14 -4.99 -1.61 -2.61
C ASP A 14 -5.52 -0.64 -1.53
N LEU A 15 -5.21 -0.89 -0.24
CA LEU A 15 -5.63 -0.05 0.87
C LEU A 15 -4.89 1.29 0.86
N ILE A 16 -3.57 1.27 0.70
CA ILE A 16 -2.73 2.46 0.86
C ILE A 16 -3.20 3.65 0.01
N PRO A 17 -3.50 3.51 -1.30
CA PRO A 17 -4.04 4.61 -2.09
C PRO A 17 -5.43 5.11 -1.64
N SER A 18 -6.07 4.40 -0.70
CA SER A 18 -7.39 4.79 -0.16
C SER A 18 -7.28 5.51 1.17
N VAL A 19 -6.12 5.49 1.82
CA VAL A 19 -5.91 6.08 3.15
C VAL A 19 -6.23 7.57 3.14
N PRO A 20 -5.76 8.41 2.20
CA PRO A 20 -6.10 9.83 2.18
C PRO A 20 -7.62 10.08 2.07
N ALA A 21 -8.32 9.31 1.22
CA ALA A 21 -9.77 9.44 1.08
C ALA A 21 -10.52 8.98 2.34
N ILE A 22 -10.06 7.93 3.01
CA ILE A 22 -10.64 7.44 4.26
C ILE A 22 -10.46 8.47 5.37
N ASN A 23 -9.26 9.04 5.52
CA ASN A 23 -8.99 10.07 6.51
C ASN A 23 -9.81 11.34 6.25
N LEU A 24 -9.96 11.75 4.99
CA LEU A 24 -10.84 12.85 4.62
C LEU A 24 -12.32 12.58 5.00
N ILE A 25 -12.79 11.33 4.84
CA ILE A 25 -14.14 10.96 5.29
C ILE A 25 -14.25 11.09 6.81
N ILE A 26 -13.26 10.63 7.56
CA ILE A 26 -13.22 10.71 9.03
C ILE A 26 -13.26 12.17 9.47
N ASP A 27 -12.40 13.02 8.90
CA ASP A 27 -12.26 14.44 9.29
C ASP A 27 -13.50 15.27 8.96
N LYS A 28 -14.17 14.95 7.84
CA LYS A 28 -15.47 15.60 7.49
C LYS A 28 -16.65 15.12 8.36
N ASN A 29 -16.47 14.10 9.20
CA ASN A 29 -17.55 13.52 9.99
C ASN A 29 -17.12 13.30 11.45
N LYS A 30 -16.41 14.26 12.05
CA LYS A 30 -15.94 14.19 13.44
C LYS A 30 -17.10 14.07 14.45
N ASP A 31 -18.29 14.53 14.08
CA ASP A 31 -19.55 14.43 14.83
C ASP A 31 -20.24 13.07 14.72
N LYS A 32 -19.71 12.15 13.92
CA LYS A 32 -20.30 10.83 13.66
C LYS A 32 -19.31 9.70 13.96
N LYS A 33 -19.83 8.53 14.27
CA LYS A 33 -19.03 7.32 14.37
C LYS A 33 -18.75 6.79 12.95
N VAL A 34 -17.48 6.59 12.64
CA VAL A 34 -17.02 5.99 11.37
C VAL A 34 -16.65 4.52 11.63
N VAL A 35 -17.27 3.60 10.91
CA VAL A 35 -16.98 2.16 10.98
C VAL A 35 -16.31 1.72 9.70
N ILE A 36 -15.10 1.18 9.80
CA ILE A 36 -14.29 0.75 8.66
C ILE A 36 -14.18 -0.77 8.66
N TYR A 37 -14.67 -1.40 7.61
CA TYR A 37 -14.48 -2.84 7.38
C TYR A 37 -13.20 -3.06 6.58
N LEU A 38 -12.17 -3.59 7.23
CA LEU A 38 -10.91 -4.01 6.61
C LEU A 38 -10.87 -5.54 6.47
N SER A 39 -10.12 -6.05 5.49
CA SER A 39 -9.80 -7.48 5.45
C SER A 39 -8.86 -7.86 6.60
N GLU A 40 -8.81 -9.14 6.95
CA GLU A 40 -7.83 -9.69 7.87
C GLU A 40 -6.39 -9.32 7.49
N ILE A 41 -6.12 -9.20 6.19
CA ILE A 41 -4.80 -8.79 5.65
C ILE A 41 -4.54 -7.30 5.93
N ASN A 42 -5.54 -6.45 5.69
CA ASN A 42 -5.44 -5.00 5.88
C ASN A 42 -5.51 -4.57 7.33
N TYR A 43 -6.03 -5.43 8.22
CA TYR A 43 -6.23 -5.11 9.63
C TYR A 43 -4.94 -4.74 10.36
N LYS A 44 -3.80 -5.24 9.89
CA LYS A 44 -2.47 -4.85 10.38
C LYS A 44 -2.17 -3.35 10.21
N MET A 45 -2.87 -2.69 9.28
CA MET A 45 -2.76 -1.26 9.01
C MET A 45 -3.82 -0.41 9.72
N LYS A 46 -4.57 -0.96 10.69
CA LYS A 46 -5.61 -0.24 11.43
C LYS A 46 -5.13 1.02 12.14
N PHE A 47 -3.84 1.06 12.53
CA PHE A 47 -3.21 2.20 13.19
C PHE A 47 -3.27 3.49 12.36
N LEU A 48 -3.38 3.38 11.01
CA LEU A 48 -3.56 4.54 10.12
C LEU A 48 -4.90 5.27 10.33
N PHE A 49 -5.82 4.67 11.07
CA PHE A 49 -7.19 5.15 11.32
C PHE A 49 -7.50 5.28 12.81
N ASP A 50 -6.48 5.29 13.68
CA ASP A 50 -6.65 5.36 15.13
C ASP A 50 -7.07 6.76 15.57
N LYS A 51 -8.38 7.03 15.43
CA LYS A 51 -9.04 8.28 15.85
C LYS A 51 -10.24 7.94 16.75
N LYS A 52 -10.52 8.78 17.75
CA LYS A 52 -11.53 8.57 18.79
C LYS A 52 -12.93 8.18 18.26
N ASN A 53 -13.32 8.68 17.10
CA ASN A 53 -14.64 8.42 16.49
C ASN A 53 -14.61 7.26 15.48
N VAL A 54 -13.51 6.51 15.37
CA VAL A 54 -13.35 5.42 14.41
C VAL A 54 -13.41 4.07 15.09
N GLU A 55 -14.08 3.12 14.45
CA GLU A 55 -14.10 1.70 14.79
C GLU A 55 -13.67 0.90 13.59
N VAL A 56 -12.60 0.10 13.72
CA VAL A 56 -12.11 -0.77 12.64
C VAL A 56 -12.53 -2.21 12.92
N ILE A 57 -13.22 -2.82 11.96
CA ILE A 57 -13.72 -4.20 12.04
C ILE A 57 -13.00 -5.06 11.01
N SER A 58 -12.41 -6.18 11.46
CA SER A 58 -11.81 -7.18 10.57
C SER A 58 -12.88 -8.08 9.97
N VAL A 59 -12.78 -8.31 8.65
CA VAL A 59 -13.64 -9.24 7.91
C VAL A 59 -12.79 -10.10 6.96
N LYS A 60 -13.33 -11.21 6.49
CA LYS A 60 -12.68 -12.02 5.46
C LYS A 60 -12.41 -11.20 4.18
N TYR A 61 -11.27 -11.44 3.53
CA TYR A 61 -10.92 -10.84 2.24
C TYR A 61 -12.05 -11.01 1.21
N LYS A 62 -12.59 -12.22 1.09
CA LYS A 62 -13.88 -12.49 0.43
C LYS A 62 -14.92 -12.57 1.52
N LEU A 63 -15.88 -11.64 1.55
CA LEU A 63 -16.95 -11.64 2.54
C LEU A 63 -17.67 -12.99 2.57
N SER A 64 -17.50 -13.74 3.67
CA SER A 64 -18.19 -15.00 3.89
C SER A 64 -19.69 -14.77 4.08
N LEU A 65 -20.51 -15.81 3.96
CA LEU A 65 -21.95 -15.71 4.23
C LEU A 65 -22.22 -15.17 5.64
N LYS A 66 -21.48 -15.66 6.64
CA LYS A 66 -21.54 -15.14 8.02
C LYS A 66 -21.26 -13.64 8.10
N ASN A 67 -20.18 -13.15 7.46
CA ASN A 67 -19.89 -11.72 7.42
C ASN A 67 -21.04 -10.91 6.79
N ARG A 68 -21.64 -11.41 5.69
CA ARG A 68 -22.75 -10.71 5.02
C ARG A 68 -23.99 -10.64 5.92
N ILE A 69 -24.35 -11.73 6.58
CA ILE A 69 -25.46 -11.76 7.53
C ILE A 69 -25.22 -10.79 8.70
N CYS A 70 -24.04 -10.80 9.31
CA CYS A 70 -23.69 -9.88 10.39
C CYS A 70 -23.76 -8.42 9.95
N ILE A 71 -23.23 -8.10 8.76
CA ILE A 71 -23.28 -6.75 8.19
C ILE A 71 -24.74 -6.34 7.91
N PHE A 72 -25.54 -7.23 7.33
CA PHE A 72 -26.95 -6.97 7.04
C PHE A 72 -27.73 -6.68 8.34
N TYR A 73 -27.56 -7.52 9.36
CA TYR A 73 -28.16 -7.32 10.68
C TYR A 73 -27.71 -6.00 11.32
N PHE A 74 -26.44 -5.65 11.21
CA PHE A 74 -25.92 -4.38 11.69
C PHE A 74 -26.62 -3.18 11.03
N PHE A 75 -26.91 -3.25 9.72
CA PHE A 75 -27.62 -2.21 8.99
C PHE A 75 -29.05 -2.03 9.46
N PHE A 76 -29.73 -3.09 9.86
CA PHE A 76 -31.09 -3.00 10.44
C PHE A 76 -31.09 -2.30 11.79
N ARG A 77 -30.11 -2.58 12.63
CA ARG A 77 -30.07 -2.05 13.99
C ARG A 77 -29.41 -0.69 14.14
N THR A 78 -28.83 -0.16 13.07
CA THR A 78 -27.99 1.03 13.16
C THR A 78 -28.52 2.15 12.26
N LYS A 79 -28.59 3.37 12.78
CA LYS A 79 -28.88 4.55 11.97
C LYS A 79 -27.65 4.91 11.15
N ILE A 80 -27.64 4.57 9.85
CA ILE A 80 -26.56 4.84 8.91
C ILE A 80 -26.92 6.03 8.03
N SER A 81 -26.01 6.98 7.90
CA SER A 81 -26.21 8.15 7.04
C SER A 81 -25.60 7.99 5.65
N LYS A 82 -24.44 7.32 5.56
CA LYS A 82 -23.71 7.15 4.31
C LYS A 82 -22.85 5.91 4.34
N VAL A 83 -22.67 5.30 3.19
CA VAL A 83 -21.79 4.15 2.97
C VAL A 83 -20.82 4.48 1.83
N TYR A 84 -19.53 4.19 2.04
CA TYR A 84 -18.51 4.25 1.01
C TYR A 84 -18.03 2.84 0.67
N ILE A 85 -18.10 2.46 -0.62
CA ILE A 85 -17.62 1.19 -1.13
C ILE A 85 -16.35 1.46 -1.94
N LEU A 86 -15.19 1.41 -1.26
CA LEU A 86 -13.89 1.70 -1.85
C LEU A 86 -13.19 0.46 -2.44
N ARG A 87 -13.80 -0.71 -2.26
CA ARG A 87 -13.42 -1.93 -2.97
C ARG A 87 -14.43 -2.20 -4.09
N PRO A 88 -14.05 -2.01 -5.35
CA PRO A 88 -14.98 -2.12 -6.48
C PRO A 88 -15.67 -3.50 -6.60
N LYS A 89 -14.95 -4.58 -6.24
CA LYS A 89 -15.46 -5.96 -6.28
C LYS A 89 -16.53 -6.25 -5.23
N ASN A 90 -16.67 -5.43 -4.19
CA ASN A 90 -17.68 -5.64 -3.15
C ASN A 90 -19.11 -5.37 -3.60
N PHE A 91 -19.33 -4.68 -4.71
CA PHE A 91 -20.69 -4.40 -5.19
C PHE A 91 -21.57 -5.67 -5.31
N PHE A 92 -21.00 -6.73 -5.88
CA PHE A 92 -21.75 -8.00 -6.02
C PHE A 92 -22.10 -8.63 -4.67
N PHE A 93 -21.25 -8.43 -3.65
CA PHE A 93 -21.45 -8.99 -2.31
C PHE A 93 -22.34 -8.10 -1.45
N LEU A 94 -22.38 -6.80 -1.71
CA LEU A 94 -23.14 -5.80 -0.97
C LEU A 94 -24.42 -5.37 -1.67
N LEU A 95 -24.73 -5.94 -2.85
CA LEU A 95 -25.92 -5.63 -3.63
C LEU A 95 -27.23 -5.71 -2.81
N PRO A 96 -27.44 -6.72 -1.95
CA PRO A 96 -28.63 -6.75 -1.09
C PRO A 96 -28.74 -5.52 -0.20
N LEU A 97 -27.63 -5.03 0.39
CA LEU A 97 -27.65 -3.82 1.22
C LEU A 97 -28.09 -2.59 0.43
N VAL A 98 -27.51 -2.41 -0.76
CA VAL A 98 -27.84 -1.29 -1.64
C VAL A 98 -29.32 -1.34 -2.06
N PHE A 99 -29.85 -2.54 -2.29
CA PHE A 99 -31.23 -2.75 -2.72
C PHE A 99 -32.25 -2.54 -1.59
N PHE A 100 -31.99 -3.10 -0.40
CA PHE A 100 -32.92 -3.02 0.72
C PHE A 100 -32.88 -1.67 1.45
N PHE A 101 -31.72 -1.01 1.48
CA PHE A 101 -31.56 0.24 2.23
C PHE A 101 -31.48 1.49 1.33
N LYS A 102 -32.45 1.65 0.42
CA LYS A 102 -32.50 2.74 -0.58
C LYS A 102 -32.41 4.18 0.02
N LYS A 103 -32.82 4.36 1.28
CA LYS A 103 -32.73 5.66 1.99
C LYS A 103 -31.31 6.03 2.42
N ILE A 104 -30.36 5.07 2.39
CA ILE A 104 -28.96 5.31 2.73
C ILE A 104 -28.21 5.75 1.47
N LYS A 105 -27.36 6.78 1.61
CA LYS A 105 -26.51 7.25 0.51
C LYS A 105 -25.33 6.31 0.31
N PHE A 106 -25.28 5.59 -0.81
CA PHE A 106 -24.18 4.72 -1.18
C PHE A 106 -23.27 5.41 -2.20
N ASN A 107 -22.00 5.57 -1.85
CA ASN A 107 -20.98 6.13 -2.73
C ASN A 107 -19.96 5.02 -3.08
N GLY A 108 -19.50 4.96 -4.31
CA GLY A 108 -18.63 3.85 -4.70
C GLY A 108 -17.61 4.14 -5.79
N LEU A 109 -16.49 3.41 -5.71
CA LEU A 109 -15.51 3.29 -6.78
C LEU A 109 -15.96 2.15 -7.69
N CYS A 110 -16.20 2.44 -8.96
CA CYS A 110 -16.61 1.49 -9.99
C CYS A 110 -15.44 1.17 -10.92
N LEU A 111 -15.48 -0.04 -11.50
CA LEU A 111 -14.55 -0.48 -12.53
C LEU A 111 -15.31 -0.58 -13.85
N ASP A 112 -14.69 -0.11 -14.93
CA ASP A 112 -15.30 -0.14 -16.24
C ASP A 112 -14.31 -0.53 -17.33
N GLY A 113 -14.34 -1.81 -17.70
CA GLY A 113 -13.66 -2.29 -18.91
C GLY A 113 -12.16 -2.08 -18.99
N THR A 114 -11.48 -1.89 -17.87
CA THR A 114 -10.01 -1.88 -17.85
C THR A 114 -9.49 -3.30 -18.07
N ASN A 115 -8.28 -3.43 -18.62
CA ASN A 115 -7.70 -4.73 -19.02
C ASN A 115 -7.71 -5.79 -17.92
N ASN A 116 -7.70 -5.40 -16.65
CA ASN A 116 -7.75 -6.30 -15.49
C ASN A 116 -9.18 -6.64 -15.04
N TYR A 117 -10.22 -6.04 -15.63
CA TYR A 117 -11.59 -6.15 -15.14
C TYR A 117 -12.55 -6.48 -16.27
N LYS A 118 -12.82 -7.78 -16.43
CA LYS A 118 -13.67 -8.33 -17.49
C LYS A 118 -15.18 -8.00 -17.36
N ARG A 119 -15.63 -7.44 -16.22
CA ARG A 119 -17.06 -7.18 -15.97
C ARG A 119 -17.28 -5.73 -15.52
N PRO A 120 -17.88 -4.90 -16.36
CA PRO A 120 -18.26 -3.53 -16.01
C PRO A 120 -19.34 -3.51 -14.93
N ASN A 121 -19.25 -2.55 -14.01
CA ASN A 121 -20.23 -2.36 -12.93
C ASN A 121 -21.41 -1.45 -13.36
N ASN A 122 -21.75 -1.41 -14.64
CA ASN A 122 -22.76 -0.48 -15.19
C ASN A 122 -24.13 -0.60 -14.50
N PHE A 123 -24.57 -1.83 -14.23
CA PHE A 123 -25.82 -2.06 -13.53
C PHE A 123 -25.82 -1.46 -12.12
N LEU A 124 -24.73 -1.63 -11.39
CA LEU A 124 -24.62 -1.21 -9.99
C LEU A 124 -24.56 0.30 -9.82
N ARG A 125 -24.10 1.04 -10.84
CA ARG A 125 -24.08 2.52 -10.84
C ARG A 125 -25.47 3.12 -10.63
N LYS A 126 -26.50 2.48 -11.14
CA LYS A 126 -27.89 2.93 -11.01
C LYS A 126 -28.36 3.03 -9.56
N PHE A 127 -27.73 2.31 -8.65
CA PHE A 127 -28.07 2.25 -7.23
C PHE A 127 -27.16 3.11 -6.33
N LEU A 128 -26.15 3.74 -6.90
CA LEU A 128 -25.24 4.59 -6.15
C LEU A 128 -25.67 6.05 -6.21
N THR A 129 -25.58 6.73 -5.06
CA THR A 129 -25.84 8.17 -4.96
C THR A 129 -24.73 8.98 -5.64
N LYS A 130 -23.48 8.52 -5.50
CA LYS A 130 -22.31 9.10 -6.14
C LYS A 130 -21.32 7.97 -6.48
N PHE A 131 -20.67 8.09 -7.64
CA PHE A 131 -19.62 7.15 -8.02
C PHE A 131 -18.50 7.81 -8.80
N VAL A 132 -17.34 7.20 -8.78
CA VAL A 132 -16.21 7.48 -9.67
C VAL A 132 -15.84 6.22 -10.43
N ILE A 133 -15.29 6.37 -11.62
CA ILE A 133 -15.01 5.26 -12.52
C ILE A 133 -13.50 5.16 -12.71
N ASN A 134 -12.97 3.99 -12.47
CA ASN A 134 -11.64 3.61 -12.91
C ASN A 134 -11.77 2.86 -14.25
N ASP A 135 -11.53 3.55 -15.35
CA ASP A 135 -11.64 3.04 -16.70
C ASP A 135 -10.39 3.36 -17.54
N ARG A 136 -10.42 2.97 -18.82
CA ARG A 136 -9.34 3.29 -19.75
C ARG A 136 -9.15 4.80 -19.96
N GLY A 137 -10.21 5.59 -19.87
CA GLY A 137 -10.16 7.05 -20.04
C GLY A 137 -9.43 7.73 -18.88
N THR A 138 -9.71 7.32 -17.64
CA THR A 138 -9.01 7.81 -16.45
C THR A 138 -7.53 7.41 -16.46
N LEU A 139 -7.21 6.19 -16.86
CA LEU A 139 -5.83 5.72 -17.01
C LEU A 139 -5.06 6.49 -18.09
N LYS A 140 -5.67 6.78 -19.25
CA LYS A 140 -5.07 7.62 -20.29
C LYS A 140 -4.78 9.05 -19.80
N LYS A 141 -5.63 9.61 -18.96
CA LYS A 141 -5.46 10.92 -18.32
C LYS A 141 -4.48 10.89 -17.14
N ARG A 142 -3.87 9.74 -16.84
CA ARG A 142 -2.97 9.51 -15.70
C ARG A 142 -3.60 9.87 -14.35
N ILE A 143 -4.89 9.66 -14.19
CA ILE A 143 -5.59 9.86 -12.93
C ILE A 143 -5.39 8.62 -12.07
N SER A 144 -4.69 8.77 -10.95
CA SER A 144 -4.43 7.66 -10.03
C SER A 144 -5.70 7.23 -9.28
N ARG A 145 -5.68 6.01 -8.74
CA ARG A 145 -6.78 5.49 -7.90
C ARG A 145 -7.00 6.34 -6.65
N GLU A 146 -5.93 6.89 -6.09
CA GLU A 146 -5.99 7.83 -4.97
C GLU A 146 -6.81 9.07 -5.33
N MET A 147 -6.49 9.72 -6.45
CA MET A 147 -7.23 10.90 -6.92
C MET A 147 -8.70 10.59 -7.19
N LEU A 148 -9.01 9.42 -7.77
CA LEU A 148 -10.40 9.01 -8.00
C LEU A 148 -11.18 8.87 -6.69
N GLN A 149 -10.56 8.33 -5.66
CA GLN A 149 -11.21 8.16 -4.36
C GLN A 149 -11.35 9.49 -3.61
N LEU A 150 -10.36 10.37 -3.68
CA LEU A 150 -10.47 11.74 -3.17
C LEU A 150 -11.62 12.49 -3.85
N ASN A 151 -11.78 12.38 -5.16
CA ASN A 151 -12.89 12.97 -5.92
C ASN A 151 -14.26 12.39 -5.52
N LEU A 152 -14.31 11.10 -5.11
CA LEU A 152 -15.54 10.51 -4.58
C LEU A 152 -15.99 11.18 -3.27
N VAL A 153 -15.05 11.58 -2.43
CA VAL A 153 -15.30 12.19 -1.13
C VAL A 153 -15.49 13.71 -1.24
N ASN A 154 -14.70 14.34 -2.09
CA ASN A 154 -14.72 15.79 -2.31
C ASN A 154 -14.92 16.09 -3.79
N ASN A 155 -15.68 17.15 -4.10
CA ASN A 155 -15.87 17.59 -5.50
C ASN A 155 -14.64 18.33 -6.03
N ASP A 156 -13.72 18.77 -5.14
CA ASP A 156 -12.51 19.51 -5.48
C ASP A 156 -11.30 18.58 -5.49
N SER A 157 -10.73 18.33 -6.66
CA SER A 157 -9.59 17.43 -6.87
C SER A 157 -8.25 18.01 -6.39
N LYS A 158 -8.22 19.22 -5.87
CA LYS A 158 -7.01 19.96 -5.50
C LYS A 158 -6.64 19.87 -4.01
N ILE A 159 -7.39 19.13 -3.19
CA ILE A 159 -7.04 18.99 -1.77
C ILE A 159 -5.98 17.93 -1.63
N PHE A 160 -4.72 18.35 -1.64
CA PHE A 160 -3.61 17.60 -1.07
C PHE A 160 -3.74 17.69 0.44
N LEU A 161 -4.18 16.62 1.07
CA LEU A 161 -4.11 16.52 2.53
C LEU A 161 -2.63 16.35 2.90
N GLU A 162 -2.06 17.34 3.55
CA GLU A 162 -0.83 17.12 4.31
C GLU A 162 -1.18 16.31 5.55
N GLU A 163 -1.17 15.01 5.41
CA GLU A 163 -1.34 14.12 6.55
C GLU A 163 0.03 13.89 7.19
N ASN A 164 0.21 14.44 8.38
CA ASN A 164 1.33 14.10 9.24
C ASN A 164 1.00 12.80 9.97
N TYR A 165 1.60 11.71 9.52
CA TYR A 165 1.55 10.43 10.20
C TYR A 165 2.64 10.41 11.28
N ASP A 166 2.31 10.81 12.49
CA ASP A 166 3.24 10.83 13.61
C ASP A 166 2.95 9.69 14.57
N PHE A 167 3.63 8.56 14.34
CA PHE A 167 3.55 7.40 15.20
C PHE A 167 4.86 7.24 15.96
N ASN A 168 4.76 6.97 17.25
CA ASN A 168 5.92 6.67 18.06
C ASN A 168 6.60 5.39 17.58
N LEU A 169 7.94 5.45 17.48
CA LEU A 169 8.75 4.25 17.28
C LEU A 169 8.50 3.28 18.44
N SER A 170 8.37 2.01 18.13
CA SER A 170 8.41 0.96 19.15
C SER A 170 9.74 0.99 19.90
N SER A 171 9.74 0.53 21.15
CA SER A 171 10.96 0.51 21.99
C SER A 171 12.09 -0.28 21.34
N ILE A 172 11.75 -1.32 20.59
CA ILE A 172 12.73 -2.14 19.87
C ILE A 172 13.32 -1.39 18.68
N LEU A 173 12.51 -0.77 17.85
CA LEU A 173 13.01 -0.01 16.69
C LEU A 173 13.90 1.16 17.13
N LYS A 174 13.59 1.82 18.25
CA LYS A 174 14.45 2.85 18.83
C LYS A 174 15.86 2.35 19.17
N LYS A 175 15.98 1.07 19.54
CA LYS A 175 17.25 0.45 19.95
C LYS A 175 18.06 -0.09 18.77
N ILE A 176 17.38 -0.64 17.74
CA ILE A 176 18.06 -1.38 16.68
C ILE A 176 18.21 -0.61 15.38
N LEU A 177 17.30 0.34 15.05
CA LEU A 177 17.44 1.11 13.81
C LEU A 177 18.71 1.96 13.87
N PRO A 178 19.59 1.84 12.88
CA PRO A 178 20.75 2.72 12.79
C PRO A 178 20.30 4.15 12.45
N GLY A 179 21.11 5.13 12.81
CA GLY A 179 20.95 6.47 12.25
C GLY A 179 21.17 6.45 10.73
N ASN A 180 20.96 7.44 9.99
CA ASN A 180 21.31 7.64 8.58
C ASN A 180 21.40 6.32 7.74
N TYR A 181 20.25 5.74 7.41
CA TYR A 181 20.18 4.50 6.63
C TYR A 181 19.32 4.65 5.37
N CYS A 182 19.66 3.83 4.37
CA CYS A 182 18.81 3.54 3.23
C CYS A 182 18.08 2.22 3.50
N LEU A 183 16.74 2.19 3.31
CA LEU A 183 15.96 0.97 3.40
C LEU A 183 15.88 0.29 2.02
N ILE A 184 16.17 -0.99 1.97
CA ILE A 184 16.05 -1.82 0.77
C ILE A 184 14.96 -2.88 0.98
N HIS A 185 14.05 -3.01 0.01
CA HIS A 185 13.11 -4.13 -0.07
C HIS A 185 13.62 -5.17 -1.06
N TYR A 186 13.99 -6.33 -0.54
CA TYR A 186 14.37 -7.50 -1.33
C TYR A 186 13.13 -8.32 -1.71
N LYS A 187 12.90 -8.48 -3.00
CA LYS A 187 11.82 -9.31 -3.54
C LYS A 187 12.42 -10.48 -4.33
N LYS A 188 12.47 -11.65 -3.71
CA LYS A 188 13.11 -12.84 -4.25
C LYS A 188 12.75 -13.12 -5.71
N ILE A 189 11.45 -13.17 -6.04
CA ILE A 189 10.96 -13.43 -7.40
C ILE A 189 11.55 -12.46 -8.44
N MET A 190 11.68 -11.16 -8.10
CA MET A 190 12.27 -10.20 -9.03
C MET A 190 13.75 -10.46 -9.25
N PHE A 191 14.49 -10.77 -8.18
CA PHE A 191 15.93 -11.04 -8.26
C PHE A 191 16.22 -12.33 -9.02
N GLU A 192 15.39 -13.37 -8.87
CA GLU A 192 15.47 -14.61 -9.64
C GLU A 192 15.14 -14.40 -11.12
N ASP A 193 14.06 -13.71 -11.44
CA ASP A 193 13.65 -13.39 -12.82
C ASP A 193 14.70 -12.55 -13.57
N LEU A 194 15.44 -11.70 -12.84
CA LEU A 194 16.53 -10.89 -13.39
C LEU A 194 17.88 -11.61 -13.38
N GLU A 195 17.94 -12.84 -12.87
CA GLU A 195 19.18 -13.64 -12.76
C GLU A 195 20.26 -12.97 -11.90
N TRP A 196 19.87 -12.13 -10.94
CA TRP A 196 20.80 -11.41 -10.08
C TRP A 196 21.24 -12.22 -8.87
N GLY A 197 20.33 -13.01 -8.30
CA GLY A 197 20.58 -13.78 -7.09
C GLY A 197 21.07 -12.92 -5.92
N ARG A 198 21.80 -13.53 -4.99
CA ARG A 198 22.40 -12.86 -3.83
C ARG A 198 23.54 -11.92 -4.21
N ASP A 199 24.33 -12.28 -5.21
CA ASP A 199 25.43 -11.44 -5.72
C ASP A 199 24.93 -10.10 -6.24
N GLY A 200 23.77 -10.11 -6.88
CA GLY A 200 23.14 -8.90 -7.33
C GLY A 200 22.70 -8.00 -6.17
N LEU A 201 22.14 -8.58 -5.13
CA LEU A 201 21.78 -7.84 -3.92
C LEU A 201 23.03 -7.23 -3.27
N SER A 202 24.09 -8.02 -3.10
CA SER A 202 25.37 -7.56 -2.53
C SER A 202 25.96 -6.39 -3.33
N LYS A 203 25.93 -6.44 -4.66
CA LYS A 203 26.38 -5.34 -5.54
C LYS A 203 25.55 -4.08 -5.35
N ILE A 204 24.23 -4.21 -5.22
CA ILE A 204 23.32 -3.08 -4.96
C ILE A 204 23.61 -2.47 -3.58
N ILE A 205 23.74 -3.31 -2.53
CA ILE A 205 24.04 -2.85 -1.17
C ILE A 205 25.39 -2.13 -1.12
N ASN A 206 26.42 -2.70 -1.74
CA ASN A 206 27.75 -2.07 -1.81
C ASN A 206 27.71 -0.71 -2.51
N GLU A 207 26.88 -0.54 -3.53
CA GLU A 207 26.71 0.77 -4.16
C GLU A 207 26.02 1.76 -3.21
N ILE A 208 24.98 1.34 -2.49
CA ILE A 208 24.25 2.18 -1.55
C ILE A 208 25.13 2.63 -0.38
N LEU A 209 25.98 1.75 0.13
CA LEU A 209 26.92 2.06 1.22
C LEU A 209 27.99 3.12 0.88
N LYS A 210 28.09 3.54 -0.39
CA LYS A 210 28.90 4.71 -0.78
C LYS A 210 28.24 6.04 -0.44
N TYR A 211 26.91 6.05 -0.31
CA TYR A 211 26.09 7.24 -0.09
C TYR A 211 25.46 7.28 1.31
N TYR A 212 25.20 6.12 1.91
CA TYR A 212 24.58 5.97 3.23
C TYR A 212 25.47 5.17 4.18
N GLN A 213 25.48 5.55 5.44
CA GLN A 213 26.29 4.88 6.45
C GLN A 213 25.83 3.45 6.73
N ASN A 214 24.53 3.22 6.64
CA ASN A 214 23.90 1.94 6.98
C ASN A 214 22.83 1.56 5.94
N VAL A 215 22.52 0.27 5.87
CA VAL A 215 21.43 -0.29 5.09
C VAL A 215 20.50 -1.07 6.01
N VAL A 216 19.20 -0.83 5.91
CA VAL A 216 18.16 -1.68 6.51
C VAL A 216 17.55 -2.52 5.40
N LEU A 217 17.67 -3.83 5.51
CA LEU A 217 17.16 -4.80 4.55
C LEU A 217 15.84 -5.40 5.08
N ILE A 218 14.81 -5.38 4.27
CA ILE A 218 13.56 -6.10 4.50
C ILE A 218 13.24 -7.01 3.31
N ASN A 219 12.50 -8.07 3.53
CA ASN A 219 12.06 -8.98 2.46
C ASN A 219 10.54 -9.17 2.47
N ASP A 220 10.03 -9.91 1.48
CA ASP A 220 8.65 -10.38 1.51
C ASP A 220 8.43 -11.34 2.69
N ILE A 221 7.19 -11.42 3.18
CA ILE A 221 6.81 -12.20 4.38
C ILE A 221 7.01 -13.72 4.18
N GLU A 222 7.17 -14.18 2.93
CA GLU A 222 7.36 -15.60 2.63
C GLU A 222 8.76 -16.08 3.05
N PRO A 223 8.86 -17.16 3.84
CA PRO A 223 10.15 -17.74 4.22
C PRO A 223 10.95 -18.15 2.98
N SER A 224 12.22 -17.80 2.95
CA SER A 224 13.13 -18.22 1.89
C SER A 224 14.47 -18.69 2.47
N ASN A 225 15.21 -19.52 1.73
CA ASN A 225 16.57 -19.91 2.12
C ASN A 225 17.52 -18.70 2.22
N ASP A 226 17.14 -17.56 1.62
CA ASP A 226 17.90 -16.33 1.71
C ASP A 226 17.86 -15.72 3.11
N ASN A 227 16.82 -15.99 3.90
CA ASN A 227 16.72 -15.53 5.29
C ASN A 227 17.86 -16.10 6.16
N ILE A 228 18.26 -17.35 5.93
CA ILE A 228 19.38 -17.98 6.65
C ILE A 228 20.68 -17.24 6.30
N PHE A 229 20.91 -16.98 5.00
CA PHE A 229 22.07 -16.21 4.56
C PHE A 229 22.12 -14.83 5.19
N PHE A 230 21.00 -14.07 5.17
CA PHE A 230 20.95 -12.72 5.74
C PHE A 230 21.28 -12.74 7.24
N LYS A 231 20.79 -13.74 7.98
CA LYS A 231 21.08 -13.89 9.42
C LYS A 231 22.55 -14.20 9.71
N ASN A 232 23.21 -14.95 8.85
CA ASN A 232 24.62 -15.29 9.03
C ASN A 232 25.55 -14.11 8.72
N GLU A 233 25.18 -13.26 7.76
CA GLU A 233 26.05 -12.19 7.24
C GLU A 233 25.78 -10.81 7.86
N TYR A 234 24.54 -10.56 8.32
CA TYR A 234 24.10 -9.23 8.75
C TYR A 234 23.67 -9.21 10.21
N ASN A 235 23.65 -8.01 10.82
CA ASN A 235 22.88 -7.84 12.04
C ASN A 235 21.41 -8.14 11.72
N TRP A 236 20.68 -8.81 12.60
CA TRP A 236 19.30 -9.11 12.30
C TRP A 236 18.38 -9.07 13.51
N TYR A 237 17.10 -8.76 13.25
CA TYR A 237 16.00 -8.86 14.22
C TYR A 237 14.82 -9.58 13.61
N ASP A 238 14.27 -10.55 14.32
CA ASP A 238 13.07 -11.31 13.96
C ASP A 238 11.90 -10.86 14.83
N PHE A 239 10.93 -10.15 14.24
CA PHE A 239 9.76 -9.62 14.94
C PHE A 239 8.81 -10.68 15.48
N LYS A 240 8.82 -11.91 14.94
CA LYS A 240 8.02 -13.01 15.48
C LYS A 240 8.66 -13.69 16.69
N LYS A 241 9.99 -13.76 16.72
CA LYS A 241 10.76 -14.43 17.77
C LYS A 241 11.29 -13.45 18.81
N GLU A 242 11.14 -12.15 18.56
CA GLU A 242 11.70 -11.06 19.37
C GLU A 242 13.20 -11.23 19.65
N LYS A 243 13.93 -11.76 18.64
CA LYS A 243 15.34 -12.11 18.77
C LYS A 243 16.21 -11.15 17.95
N TYR A 244 17.24 -10.57 18.60
CA TYR A 244 18.27 -9.74 17.97
C TYR A 244 19.62 -10.40 18.04
N GLU A 245 20.37 -10.40 16.92
CA GLU A 245 21.77 -10.79 16.87
C GLU A 245 22.60 -9.75 16.12
N LYS A 246 23.82 -9.51 16.62
CA LYS A 246 24.73 -8.51 16.09
C LYS A 246 25.97 -9.16 15.50
N ASN A 247 26.21 -8.93 14.20
CA ASN A 247 27.33 -9.50 13.44
C ASN A 247 28.35 -8.42 12.99
N ASN A 248 28.41 -7.26 13.67
CA ASN A 248 29.28 -6.13 13.34
C ASN A 248 29.17 -5.65 11.86
N SER A 249 28.01 -5.78 11.27
CA SER A 249 27.71 -5.37 9.92
C SER A 249 27.10 -3.96 9.88
N LYS A 250 27.33 -3.22 8.78
CA LYS A 250 26.59 -1.97 8.46
C LYS A 250 25.18 -2.24 7.95
N ILE A 251 24.79 -3.50 7.86
CA ILE A 251 23.50 -3.94 7.34
C ILE A 251 22.70 -4.52 8.50
N LEU A 252 21.44 -4.07 8.63
CA LEU A 252 20.45 -4.61 9.55
C LEU A 252 19.35 -5.29 8.76
N TYR A 253 19.20 -6.60 8.90
CA TYR A 253 18.09 -7.36 8.33
C TYR A 253 16.92 -7.43 9.30
N LEU A 254 15.74 -6.99 8.87
CA LEU A 254 14.49 -7.03 9.65
C LEU A 254 13.57 -8.10 9.09
N GLU A 255 13.48 -9.23 9.78
CA GLU A 255 12.64 -10.36 9.40
C GLU A 255 11.25 -10.25 10.01
N ASN A 256 10.20 -10.61 9.25
CA ASN A 256 8.81 -10.61 9.69
C ASN A 256 8.28 -9.24 10.15
N ILE A 257 8.91 -8.15 9.75
CA ILE A 257 8.43 -6.81 10.06
C ILE A 257 7.11 -6.53 9.34
N ASP A 258 6.13 -5.99 10.05
CA ASP A 258 4.83 -5.62 9.46
C ASP A 258 4.17 -4.43 10.20
N GLY A 259 2.98 -4.04 9.73
CA GLY A 259 2.14 -3.06 10.39
C GLY A 259 2.86 -1.72 10.64
N GLN A 260 2.75 -1.23 11.88
CA GLN A 260 3.30 0.07 12.29
C GLN A 260 4.82 0.07 12.33
N ASP A 261 5.47 -1.05 12.66
CA ASP A 261 6.93 -1.13 12.68
C ASP A 261 7.52 -1.03 11.28
N LEU A 262 6.90 -1.70 10.29
CA LEU A 262 7.27 -1.54 8.88
C LEU A 262 7.08 -0.09 8.41
N PHE A 263 5.97 0.51 8.74
CA PHE A 263 5.68 1.90 8.40
C PHE A 263 6.74 2.84 8.99
N ASN A 264 7.11 2.66 10.26
CA ASN A 264 8.12 3.45 10.93
C ASN A 264 9.52 3.22 10.36
N ALA A 265 9.89 1.96 10.05
CA ALA A 265 11.17 1.68 9.41
C ALA A 265 11.32 2.39 8.05
N ILE A 266 10.23 2.50 7.27
CA ILE A 266 10.22 3.30 6.04
C ILE A 266 10.29 4.79 6.36
N LYS A 267 9.47 5.30 7.30
CA LYS A 267 9.38 6.72 7.65
C LYS A 267 10.72 7.32 8.09
N PHE A 268 11.51 6.58 8.84
CA PHE A 268 12.79 7.06 9.37
C PHE A 268 13.98 6.77 8.45
N SER A 269 13.78 6.11 7.31
CA SER A 269 14.80 5.97 6.28
C SER A 269 15.08 7.31 5.58
N LYS A 270 16.32 7.55 5.21
CA LYS A 270 16.69 8.69 4.35
C LYS A 270 16.20 8.48 2.92
N LYS A 271 16.22 7.24 2.47
CA LYS A 271 15.70 6.80 1.17
C LYS A 271 15.21 5.36 1.27
N THR A 272 14.16 5.05 0.52
CA THR A 272 13.66 3.68 0.36
C THR A 272 13.86 3.22 -1.08
N ILE A 273 14.54 2.09 -1.27
CA ILE A 273 14.65 1.40 -2.56
C ILE A 273 13.70 0.21 -2.53
N ALA A 274 12.65 0.28 -3.30
CA ALA A 274 11.57 -0.70 -3.28
C ALA A 274 11.46 -1.49 -4.59
N CYS A 275 11.19 -2.78 -4.49
CA CYS A 275 10.65 -3.56 -5.61
C CYS A 275 9.14 -3.29 -5.68
N HIS A 276 8.69 -2.61 -6.70
CA HIS A 276 7.33 -2.08 -6.86
C HIS A 276 6.22 -2.82 -6.12
N GLY A 277 5.42 -2.12 -5.31
CA GLY A 277 4.33 -2.72 -4.54
C GLY A 277 3.99 -1.96 -3.27
N THR A 278 3.65 -2.69 -2.21
CA THR A 278 3.20 -2.11 -0.92
C THR A 278 4.21 -1.14 -0.32
N ILE A 279 5.50 -1.46 -0.37
CA ILE A 279 6.56 -0.61 0.19
C ILE A 279 6.66 0.71 -0.56
N THR A 280 6.61 0.69 -1.90
CA THR A 280 6.55 1.90 -2.72
C THR A 280 5.36 2.78 -2.34
N LEU A 281 4.18 2.16 -2.16
CA LEU A 281 2.95 2.90 -1.82
C LEU A 281 3.00 3.47 -0.40
N LEU A 282 3.57 2.76 0.57
CA LEU A 282 3.77 3.26 1.92
C LEU A 282 4.72 4.44 1.94
N GLY A 283 5.88 4.32 1.29
CA GLY A 283 6.83 5.43 1.21
C GLY A 283 6.22 6.66 0.51
N ASN A 284 5.39 6.45 -0.53
CA ASN A 284 4.63 7.53 -1.16
C ASN A 284 3.64 8.20 -0.20
N LEU A 285 2.90 7.41 0.58
CA LEU A 285 1.93 7.93 1.57
C LEU A 285 2.59 8.87 2.59
N ILE A 286 3.81 8.54 3.02
CA ILE A 286 4.58 9.31 4.01
C ILE A 286 5.61 10.26 3.39
N LYS A 287 5.65 10.36 2.06
CA LYS A 287 6.52 11.27 1.29
C LYS A 287 8.02 11.07 1.53
N VAL A 288 8.45 9.87 1.88
CA VAL A 288 9.87 9.52 1.96
C VAL A 288 10.46 9.42 0.55
N PRO A 289 11.73 9.85 0.31
CA PRO A 289 12.38 9.65 -0.98
C PRO A 289 12.40 8.19 -1.39
N ILE A 290 11.86 7.88 -2.58
CA ILE A 290 11.71 6.51 -3.08
C ILE A 290 12.45 6.35 -4.41
N LEU A 291 13.21 5.27 -4.50
CA LEU A 291 13.61 4.70 -5.78
C LEU A 291 12.84 3.40 -6.01
N ASP A 292 11.88 3.43 -6.92
CA ASP A 292 11.04 2.28 -7.26
C ASP A 292 11.67 1.46 -8.40
N MET A 293 12.05 0.22 -8.10
CA MET A 293 12.45 -0.76 -9.10
C MET A 293 11.20 -1.39 -9.71
N PHE A 294 10.69 -0.77 -10.77
CA PHE A 294 9.45 -1.16 -11.41
C PHE A 294 9.69 -2.29 -12.41
N TYR A 295 9.50 -3.51 -11.97
CA TYR A 295 9.70 -4.72 -12.75
C TYR A 295 8.40 -5.46 -13.01
N CYS A 296 8.22 -5.91 -14.26
CA CYS A 296 7.16 -6.83 -14.67
C CYS A 296 7.72 -7.80 -15.72
N LYS A 297 7.41 -9.06 -15.56
CA LYS A 297 7.74 -10.09 -16.55
C LYS A 297 6.82 -9.95 -17.76
N ILE A 298 7.31 -9.31 -18.81
CA ILE A 298 6.57 -9.09 -20.06
C ILE A 298 6.73 -10.35 -20.92
N LYS A 299 5.63 -11.08 -21.11
CA LYS A 299 5.58 -12.28 -21.95
C LYS A 299 5.04 -11.96 -23.36
N ASN A 300 4.16 -10.96 -23.46
CA ASN A 300 3.48 -10.61 -24.69
C ASN A 300 3.03 -9.13 -24.66
N LYS A 301 2.42 -8.67 -25.76
CA LYS A 301 1.94 -7.29 -25.92
C LYS A 301 0.84 -6.91 -24.90
N ASP A 302 0.00 -7.85 -24.49
CA ASP A 302 -1.06 -7.62 -23.52
C ASP A 302 -0.49 -7.42 -22.11
N ASP A 303 0.57 -8.14 -21.75
CA ASP A 303 1.31 -7.94 -20.51
C ASP A 303 1.93 -6.53 -20.46
N TYR A 304 2.47 -6.05 -21.59
CA TYR A 304 3.01 -4.69 -21.66
C TYR A 304 1.93 -3.61 -21.44
N HIS A 305 0.75 -3.76 -22.01
CA HIS A 305 -0.35 -2.84 -21.80
C HIS A 305 -0.88 -2.89 -20.36
N SER A 306 -0.99 -4.08 -19.78
CA SER A 306 -1.37 -4.28 -18.38
C SER A 306 -0.35 -3.64 -17.42
N TYR A 307 0.94 -3.82 -17.69
CA TYR A 307 2.04 -3.23 -16.97
C TYR A 307 1.98 -1.70 -16.98
N LYS A 308 1.86 -1.09 -18.15
CA LYS A 308 1.74 0.36 -18.31
C LYS A 308 0.52 0.94 -17.59
N ASN A 309 -0.61 0.24 -17.64
CA ASN A 309 -1.82 0.65 -16.95
C ASN A 309 -1.67 0.56 -15.42
N SER A 310 -1.05 -0.50 -14.93
CA SER A 310 -0.78 -0.68 -13.50
C SER A 310 0.12 0.41 -12.95
N PHE A 311 1.15 0.80 -13.71
CA PHE A 311 2.01 1.92 -13.34
C PHE A 311 1.21 3.22 -13.17
N HIS A 312 0.39 3.60 -14.15
CA HIS A 312 -0.40 4.83 -14.07
C HIS A 312 -1.48 4.80 -12.98
N GLU A 313 -2.04 3.63 -12.68
CA GLU A 313 -3.04 3.47 -11.64
C GLU A 313 -2.49 3.69 -10.23
N HIS A 314 -1.22 3.29 -10.00
CA HIS A 314 -0.57 3.33 -8.70
C HIS A 314 0.59 4.34 -8.64
N MET A 315 0.73 5.20 -9.65
CA MET A 315 1.82 6.16 -9.70
C MET A 315 1.77 7.10 -8.50
N PRO A 316 2.84 7.18 -7.72
CA PRO A 316 2.95 8.14 -6.63
C PRO A 316 2.86 9.58 -7.13
N ASN A 317 2.32 10.45 -6.31
CA ASN A 317 2.07 11.84 -6.65
C ASN A 317 2.88 12.79 -5.75
N HIS A 318 4.20 12.59 -5.69
CA HIS A 318 5.11 13.51 -5.00
C HIS A 318 6.47 13.63 -5.70
N ASN A 319 7.18 14.72 -5.42
CA ASN A 319 8.41 15.08 -6.11
C ASN A 319 9.63 14.20 -5.76
N ASN A 320 9.55 13.46 -4.66
CA ASN A 320 10.66 12.61 -4.17
C ASN A 320 10.55 11.17 -4.68
N TYR A 321 9.79 10.94 -5.74
CA TYR A 321 9.61 9.63 -6.34
C TYR A 321 10.41 9.49 -7.62
N ASP A 322 11.32 8.54 -7.62
CA ASP A 322 12.05 8.09 -8.80
C ASP A 322 11.66 6.66 -9.14
N PHE A 323 11.73 6.31 -10.39
CA PHE A 323 11.63 4.91 -10.79
C PHE A 323 12.67 4.52 -11.81
N ILE A 324 13.07 3.27 -11.77
CA ILE A 324 13.90 2.63 -12.80
C ILE A 324 13.25 1.34 -13.26
N ILE A 325 13.42 1.03 -14.52
CA ILE A 325 13.14 -0.30 -15.06
C ILE A 325 14.44 -1.09 -14.99
N PRO A 326 14.50 -2.09 -14.07
CA PRO A 326 15.70 -2.91 -13.90
C PRO A 326 15.91 -3.81 -15.13
N SER A 327 17.13 -4.20 -15.39
CA SER A 327 17.50 -5.11 -16.47
C SER A 327 18.31 -6.29 -15.91
N LYS A 328 18.37 -7.42 -16.64
CA LYS A 328 19.23 -8.56 -16.29
C LYS A 328 20.69 -8.15 -16.07
N ASN A 329 21.18 -7.17 -16.86
CA ASN A 329 22.50 -6.59 -16.64
C ASN A 329 22.47 -5.68 -15.41
N ILE A 330 22.92 -6.20 -14.28
CA ILE A 330 22.93 -5.47 -13.01
C ILE A 330 23.77 -4.19 -13.03
N LYS A 331 24.89 -4.17 -13.76
CA LYS A 331 25.74 -2.97 -13.89
C LYS A 331 24.95 -1.81 -14.51
N LYS A 332 24.10 -2.12 -15.52
CA LYS A 332 23.23 -1.13 -16.15
C LYS A 332 22.18 -0.59 -15.16
N THR A 333 21.63 -1.47 -14.31
CA THR A 333 20.67 -1.07 -13.27
C THR A 333 21.33 -0.21 -12.21
N ILE A 334 22.49 -0.60 -11.70
CA ILE A 334 23.26 0.19 -10.72
C ILE A 334 23.61 1.57 -11.28
N ARG A 335 24.02 1.67 -12.57
CA ARG A 335 24.29 2.97 -13.19
C ARG A 335 23.06 3.89 -13.18
N LYS A 336 21.86 3.35 -13.42
CA LYS A 336 20.61 4.14 -13.30
C LYS A 336 20.31 4.54 -11.86
N MET A 337 20.58 3.65 -10.89
CA MET A 337 20.37 3.94 -9.47
C MET A 337 21.22 5.10 -8.98
N LYS A 338 22.49 5.20 -9.44
CA LYS A 338 23.42 6.27 -9.05
C LYS A 338 22.80 7.65 -9.21
N PHE A 339 22.18 7.95 -10.33
CA PHE A 339 21.54 9.24 -10.59
C PHE A 339 20.49 9.62 -9.54
N SER A 340 19.79 8.61 -8.99
CA SER A 340 18.82 8.83 -7.93
C SER A 340 19.48 8.96 -6.57
N LEU A 341 20.56 8.19 -6.32
CA LEU A 341 21.29 8.23 -5.05
C LEU A 341 22.06 9.55 -4.86
N GLU A 342 22.62 10.11 -5.95
CA GLU A 342 23.39 11.35 -5.93
C GLU A 342 22.55 12.61 -5.69
N ARG A 343 21.24 12.57 -5.99
CA ARG A 343 20.35 13.72 -5.77
C ARG A 343 20.00 13.99 -4.31
N ASP A 344 20.24 13.04 -3.42
CA ASP A 344 19.85 13.15 -2.02
C ASP A 344 20.99 13.62 -1.10
N ILE A 345 22.17 13.86 -1.68
CA ILE A 345 23.37 14.39 -1.01
C ILE A 345 23.47 15.89 -1.28
#